data_cfda453b4f995bb2a73336ec1eadb3e9
#
_entry.id   cfda453b4f995bb2a73336ec1eadb3e9
#
_cell.length_a   1.000
_cell.length_b   1.000
_cell.length_c   1.000
_cell.angle_alpha   90.00
_cell.angle_beta   90.00
_cell.angle_gamma   90.00
#
_symmetry.space_group_name_H-M   'P 1'
#
loop_
_entity.id
_entity.type
_entity.pdbx_description
1 polymer ?
#
loop_
_entity_poly.entity_id
_entity_poly.type
_entity_poly.pdbx_seq_one_letter_code
_entity_poly.pdbx_strand_id
1 'polypeptide(L)'
;VLFRSLRRAMVRAINQHVPQPHIQRIVDLAKQGWEGIDFEILDTDWQGEAYMTVSGQNSNNSVRVPNKFMEAVSEGGDWNLYWRTELDKVAESGGEPEPCETVDARGLWDKIAYTAWACADPGVQFDTTINEWHTCPEGGRINGSNPCSEYMFLDDTACNLASINLLHYYDSDTQTFQVEDFRHSVRLWTTTLEISVLMAQFPSEEIARRSYEYRTLGLGYCNIGSLLMHMGIPYDDERGYAICGAITSIMCGESYSTSAEMASILGAFPDYERNSESMLRVLRNHRLAAYDAPVEEYVGLSVPPVGINSKKCPKDLLEAARSSWDRAIRDGEEHGYRNAQTTVIAPTGTIGLVMGADTTGVEPQFSLVQYKTLAGGGSLRIINKGVPNALRRLGYSDRQTKAIEEYIMGTGRLIGCPTLPAEKLKDLGFTSNRLRSIEKKMGDVFDIRSAFSPSILGKKFCIGTLGMSEAQYEDSFFDTLGFLGFTPTEIDSANDFVFGYNMIEGAPELKDKHLAVFDCATPCGKYGKRSIDWPAHVKMMAAAQPFISGAISKTINMPSNSTVDDVREAYNLSHTTMNKACAIY
;
A
#
# COMPACT_ATOMS: atom_id res chain seq x y z
N VAL A 1 -30.30 -43.09 24.07
CA VAL A 1 -30.73 -42.35 22.87
C VAL A 1 -29.94 -41.05 22.77
N LEU A 2 -29.81 -40.26 23.84
CA LEU A 2 -29.06 -38.97 23.86
C LEU A 2 -27.59 -39.13 23.45
N PHE A 3 -26.89 -40.17 23.92
CA PHE A 3 -25.48 -40.41 23.55
C PHE A 3 -25.26 -40.71 22.06
N ARG A 4 -26.22 -41.33 21.38
CA ARG A 4 -26.13 -41.60 19.92
C ARG A 4 -26.35 -40.36 19.10
N SER A 5 -27.22 -39.45 19.54
CA SER A 5 -27.48 -38.18 18.84
C SER A 5 -26.29 -37.22 18.99
N LEU A 6 -25.70 -37.07 20.16
CA LEU A 6 -24.52 -36.26 20.40
C LEU A 6 -23.33 -36.77 19.59
N ARG A 7 -23.05 -38.08 19.62
CA ARG A 7 -21.97 -38.66 18.81
C ARG A 7 -22.15 -38.40 17.32
N ARG A 8 -23.39 -38.47 16.80
CA ARG A 8 -23.68 -38.14 15.38
C ARG A 8 -23.49 -36.67 15.09
N ALA A 9 -23.81 -35.76 16.02
CA ALA A 9 -23.59 -34.34 15.88
C ALA A 9 -22.08 -34.02 15.86
N MET A 10 -21.30 -34.62 16.78
CA MET A 10 -19.84 -34.45 16.79
C MET A 10 -19.18 -34.96 15.51
N VAL A 11 -19.59 -36.15 15.01
CA VAL A 11 -19.06 -36.66 13.73
C VAL A 11 -19.42 -35.75 12.55
N ARG A 12 -20.63 -35.19 12.52
CA ARG A 12 -21.00 -34.21 11.49
C ARG A 12 -20.16 -32.96 11.58
N ALA A 13 -19.92 -32.45 12.78
CA ALA A 13 -19.07 -31.26 12.97
C ALA A 13 -17.62 -31.53 12.51
N ILE A 14 -17.07 -32.72 12.85
CA ILE A 14 -15.73 -33.12 12.36
C ILE A 14 -15.70 -33.21 10.84
N ASN A 15 -16.72 -33.78 10.20
CA ASN A 15 -16.83 -33.90 8.75
C ASN A 15 -17.01 -32.53 8.06
N GLN A 16 -17.45 -31.51 8.78
CA GLN A 16 -17.54 -30.11 8.35
C GLN A 16 -16.28 -29.31 8.75
N HIS A 17 -15.21 -30.01 9.09
CA HIS A 17 -13.91 -29.44 9.47
C HIS A 17 -13.91 -28.52 10.70
N VAL A 18 -14.92 -28.65 11.59
CA VAL A 18 -14.91 -27.92 12.87
C VAL A 18 -13.79 -28.49 13.75
N PRO A 19 -12.86 -27.68 14.26
CA PRO A 19 -11.74 -28.14 15.06
C PRO A 19 -12.19 -28.87 16.33
N GLN A 20 -11.55 -29.99 16.66
CA GLN A 20 -11.91 -30.82 17.82
C GLN A 20 -11.93 -30.04 19.15
N PRO A 21 -11.01 -29.09 19.44
CA PRO A 21 -11.09 -28.29 20.66
C PRO A 21 -12.39 -27.49 20.80
N HIS A 22 -12.91 -26.93 19.68
CA HIS A 22 -14.20 -26.21 19.68
C HIS A 22 -15.37 -27.16 19.98
N ILE A 23 -15.38 -28.34 19.36
CA ILE A 23 -16.41 -29.37 19.64
C ILE A 23 -16.38 -29.79 21.12
N GLN A 24 -15.18 -29.98 21.67
CA GLN A 24 -15.02 -30.33 23.08
C GLN A 24 -15.52 -29.19 23.99
N ARG A 25 -15.17 -27.95 23.71
CA ARG A 25 -15.62 -26.75 24.44
C ARG A 25 -17.15 -26.64 24.46
N ILE A 26 -17.81 -26.85 23.31
CA ILE A 26 -19.28 -26.84 23.21
C ILE A 26 -19.89 -27.94 24.10
N VAL A 27 -19.33 -29.15 24.06
CA VAL A 27 -19.79 -30.26 24.90
C VAL A 27 -19.63 -29.95 26.39
N ASP A 28 -18.54 -29.32 26.78
CA ASP A 28 -18.26 -28.97 28.18
C ASP A 28 -19.15 -27.83 28.68
N LEU A 29 -19.47 -26.84 27.84
CA LEU A 29 -20.44 -25.80 28.13
C LEU A 29 -21.86 -26.37 28.26
N ALA A 30 -22.26 -27.27 27.38
CA ALA A 30 -23.55 -27.97 27.49
C ALA A 30 -23.68 -28.79 28.77
N LYS A 31 -22.59 -29.42 29.25
CA LYS A 31 -22.57 -30.10 30.56
C LYS A 31 -22.75 -29.13 31.75
N GLN A 32 -22.38 -27.87 31.57
CA GLN A 32 -22.55 -26.81 32.57
C GLN A 32 -23.96 -26.18 32.54
N GLY A 33 -24.83 -26.64 31.64
CA GLY A 33 -26.21 -26.17 31.55
C GLY A 33 -26.46 -25.07 30.53
N TRP A 34 -25.46 -24.75 29.67
CA TRP A 34 -25.66 -23.83 28.55
C TRP A 34 -26.52 -24.50 27.47
N GLU A 35 -27.64 -23.87 27.10
CA GLU A 35 -28.58 -24.37 26.10
C GLU A 35 -28.28 -23.92 24.67
N GLY A 36 -27.48 -22.89 24.51
CA GLY A 36 -27.03 -22.34 23.22
C GLY A 36 -25.74 -21.57 23.37
N ILE A 37 -25.05 -21.41 22.29
CA ILE A 37 -23.85 -20.56 22.15
C ILE A 37 -24.03 -19.80 20.85
N ASP A 38 -24.01 -18.49 20.93
CA ASP A 38 -23.94 -17.63 19.76
C ASP A 38 -22.49 -17.61 19.28
N PHE A 39 -22.28 -18.00 18.03
CA PHE A 39 -21.01 -17.83 17.35
C PHE A 39 -21.10 -16.58 16.50
N GLU A 40 -20.23 -15.64 16.76
CA GLU A 40 -20.06 -14.53 15.83
C GLU A 40 -19.62 -15.07 14.47
N ILE A 41 -20.26 -14.56 13.43
CA ILE A 41 -19.92 -14.89 12.05
C ILE A 41 -18.76 -14.00 11.64
N LEU A 42 -17.73 -14.57 10.99
CA LEU A 42 -16.68 -13.82 10.34
C LEU A 42 -17.31 -13.10 9.14
N ASP A 43 -17.47 -11.80 9.27
CA ASP A 43 -18.04 -10.91 8.27
C ASP A 43 -17.10 -9.71 8.01
N THR A 44 -17.63 -8.57 7.63
CA THR A 44 -16.86 -7.35 7.40
C THR A 44 -16.50 -6.57 8.69
N ASP A 45 -17.00 -6.98 9.86
CA ASP A 45 -16.62 -6.40 11.15
C ASP A 45 -15.28 -6.96 11.64
N TRP A 46 -14.19 -6.35 11.20
CA TRP A 46 -12.83 -6.73 11.58
C TRP A 46 -12.51 -6.53 13.08
N GLN A 47 -13.39 -5.86 13.86
CA GLN A 47 -13.29 -5.72 15.32
C GLN A 47 -14.14 -6.77 16.07
N GLY A 48 -14.92 -7.57 15.36
CA GLY A 48 -15.75 -8.64 15.94
C GLY A 48 -14.92 -9.74 16.61
N GLU A 49 -15.51 -10.41 17.62
CA GLU A 49 -14.85 -11.52 18.32
C GLU A 49 -14.45 -12.68 17.37
N ALA A 50 -15.19 -12.88 16.28
CA ALA A 50 -14.89 -13.91 15.29
C ALA A 50 -13.46 -13.77 14.73
N TYR A 51 -12.99 -12.52 14.47
CA TYR A 51 -11.61 -12.26 14.04
C TYR A 51 -10.57 -12.67 15.08
N MET A 52 -10.88 -12.58 16.35
CA MET A 52 -9.97 -12.95 17.44
C MET A 52 -9.87 -14.47 17.65
N THR A 53 -10.79 -15.25 17.11
CA THR A 53 -10.91 -16.70 17.32
C THR A 53 -10.56 -17.55 16.11
N VAL A 54 -10.52 -16.96 14.91
CA VAL A 54 -10.17 -17.66 13.66
C VAL A 54 -8.66 -17.81 13.54
N SER A 55 -8.19 -19.03 13.22
CA SER A 55 -6.78 -19.29 12.93
C SER A 55 -6.38 -18.77 11.55
N GLY A 56 -5.11 -18.42 11.38
CA GLY A 56 -4.58 -17.98 10.09
C GLY A 56 -4.73 -16.48 9.80
N GLN A 57 -5.20 -15.67 10.75
CA GLN A 57 -5.37 -14.22 10.56
C GLN A 57 -4.07 -13.45 10.32
N ASN A 58 -2.94 -13.99 10.76
CA ASN A 58 -1.62 -13.37 10.54
C ASN A 58 -0.93 -13.92 9.28
N SER A 59 -1.67 -14.55 8.38
CA SER A 59 -1.18 -15.00 7.07
C SER A 59 -1.69 -14.11 5.96
N ASN A 60 -0.85 -13.87 4.94
CA ASN A 60 -1.26 -13.24 3.70
C ASN A 60 -1.52 -14.35 2.68
N ASN A 61 -2.75 -14.43 2.18
CA ASN A 61 -3.13 -15.45 1.22
C ASN A 61 -3.23 -14.84 -0.17
N SER A 62 -2.69 -15.57 -1.16
CA SER A 62 -2.78 -15.17 -2.56
C SER A 62 -3.17 -16.36 -3.41
N VAL A 63 -4.02 -16.11 -4.39
CA VAL A 63 -4.35 -17.08 -5.44
C VAL A 63 -3.53 -16.73 -6.68
N ARG A 64 -2.80 -17.72 -7.20
CA ARG A 64 -2.00 -17.57 -8.42
C ARG A 64 -2.76 -18.14 -9.59
N VAL A 65 -3.02 -17.33 -10.62
CA VAL A 65 -3.82 -17.69 -11.79
C VAL A 65 -3.04 -17.53 -13.09
N PRO A 66 -3.04 -18.53 -13.99
CA PRO A 66 -2.46 -18.41 -15.33
C PRO A 66 -3.43 -17.73 -16.31
N ASN A 67 -2.92 -17.24 -17.45
CA ASN A 67 -3.76 -16.64 -18.50
C ASN A 67 -4.85 -17.58 -19.00
N LYS A 68 -4.58 -18.88 -19.12
CA LYS A 68 -5.59 -19.89 -19.50
C LYS A 68 -6.80 -19.91 -18.56
N PHE A 69 -6.60 -19.65 -17.25
CA PHE A 69 -7.71 -19.51 -16.31
C PHE A 69 -8.50 -18.24 -16.61
N MET A 70 -7.83 -17.11 -16.86
CA MET A 70 -8.48 -15.84 -17.19
C MET A 70 -9.26 -15.91 -18.52
N GLU A 71 -8.75 -16.65 -19.49
CA GLU A 71 -9.45 -16.98 -20.73
C GLU A 71 -10.71 -17.79 -20.45
N ALA A 72 -10.62 -18.87 -19.67
CA ALA A 72 -11.76 -19.67 -19.27
C ALA A 72 -12.83 -18.84 -18.51
N VAL A 73 -12.40 -17.92 -17.63
CA VAL A 73 -13.30 -16.96 -16.95
C VAL A 73 -14.04 -16.08 -17.95
N SER A 74 -13.35 -15.54 -18.95
CA SER A 74 -13.95 -14.65 -19.95
C SER A 74 -14.93 -15.38 -20.87
N GLU A 75 -14.62 -16.61 -21.24
CA GLU A 75 -15.41 -17.46 -22.11
C GLU A 75 -16.57 -18.16 -21.38
N GLY A 76 -16.53 -18.21 -20.04
CA GLY A 76 -17.50 -18.96 -19.21
C GLY A 76 -17.31 -20.46 -19.33
N GLY A 77 -16.06 -20.90 -19.42
CA GLY A 77 -15.66 -22.30 -19.54
C GLY A 77 -15.37 -22.96 -18.19
N ASP A 78 -15.07 -24.24 -18.27
CA ASP A 78 -14.67 -25.05 -17.13
C ASP A 78 -13.17 -24.91 -16.84
N TRP A 79 -12.80 -25.10 -15.57
CA TRP A 79 -11.42 -25.15 -15.09
C TRP A 79 -11.13 -26.44 -14.35
N ASN A 80 -10.14 -27.18 -14.82
CA ASN A 80 -9.71 -28.44 -14.24
C ASN A 80 -8.68 -28.22 -13.13
N LEU A 81 -8.90 -28.84 -11.99
CA LEU A 81 -7.97 -28.93 -10.88
C LEU A 81 -7.26 -30.28 -10.89
N TYR A 82 -5.97 -30.28 -10.57
CA TYR A 82 -5.14 -31.47 -10.60
C TYR A 82 -4.38 -31.62 -9.28
N TRP A 83 -4.21 -32.86 -8.83
CA TRP A 83 -3.24 -33.16 -7.78
C TRP A 83 -1.81 -32.96 -8.32
N ARG A 84 -0.94 -32.34 -7.52
CA ARG A 84 0.48 -32.17 -7.89
C ARG A 84 1.12 -33.52 -8.23
N THR A 85 0.87 -34.55 -7.41
CA THR A 85 1.38 -35.91 -7.64
C THR A 85 0.91 -36.52 -8.95
N GLU A 86 -0.24 -36.12 -9.48
CA GLU A 86 -0.71 -36.56 -10.79
C GLU A 86 0.08 -35.85 -11.90
N LEU A 87 0.27 -34.54 -11.76
CA LEU A 87 1.10 -33.78 -12.70
C LEU A 87 2.55 -34.30 -12.74
N ASP A 88 3.15 -34.63 -11.58
CA ASP A 88 4.49 -35.15 -11.47
C ASP A 88 4.61 -36.54 -12.18
N LYS A 89 3.66 -37.44 -11.96
CA LYS A 89 3.62 -38.75 -12.64
C LYS A 89 3.49 -38.61 -14.15
N VAL A 90 2.63 -37.71 -14.62
CA VAL A 90 2.45 -37.47 -16.07
C VAL A 90 3.69 -36.84 -16.67
N ALA A 91 4.38 -35.95 -15.95
CA ALA A 91 5.66 -35.39 -16.41
C ALA A 91 6.74 -36.45 -16.57
N GLU A 92 6.76 -37.52 -15.73
CA GLU A 92 7.71 -38.62 -15.80
C GLU A 92 7.33 -39.68 -16.84
N SER A 93 6.04 -40.03 -16.95
CA SER A 93 5.56 -41.18 -17.75
C SER A 93 4.98 -40.80 -19.12
N GLY A 94 4.68 -39.52 -19.33
CA GLY A 94 3.90 -39.03 -20.47
C GLY A 94 2.41 -39.31 -20.31
N GLY A 95 1.58 -38.64 -21.11
CA GLY A 95 0.11 -38.77 -21.09
C GLY A 95 -0.60 -37.44 -20.76
N GLU A 96 -1.89 -37.52 -20.52
CA GLU A 96 -2.68 -36.40 -20.07
C GLU A 96 -3.09 -36.60 -18.58
N PRO A 97 -2.99 -35.57 -17.73
CA PRO A 97 -3.35 -35.72 -16.34
C PRO A 97 -4.88 -35.79 -16.17
N GLU A 98 -5.34 -36.65 -15.29
CA GLU A 98 -6.75 -36.73 -14.91
C GLU A 98 -7.07 -35.64 -13.89
N PRO A 99 -8.10 -34.79 -14.15
CA PRO A 99 -8.52 -33.79 -13.20
C PRO A 99 -9.11 -34.44 -11.94
N CYS A 100 -8.72 -33.97 -10.76
CA CYS A 100 -9.37 -34.38 -9.51
C CYS A 100 -10.72 -33.72 -9.30
N GLU A 101 -10.93 -32.54 -9.90
CA GLU A 101 -12.18 -31.79 -9.87
C GLU A 101 -12.22 -30.84 -11.08
N THR A 102 -13.42 -30.64 -11.62
CA THR A 102 -13.69 -29.63 -12.65
C THR A 102 -14.70 -28.63 -12.09
N VAL A 103 -14.36 -27.34 -12.16
CA VAL A 103 -15.18 -26.25 -11.62
C VAL A 103 -15.50 -25.23 -12.71
N ASP A 104 -16.62 -24.52 -12.56
CA ASP A 104 -16.91 -23.34 -13.40
C ASP A 104 -15.88 -22.23 -13.10
N ALA A 105 -15.11 -21.83 -14.11
CA ALA A 105 -14.05 -20.84 -13.97
C ALA A 105 -14.58 -19.48 -13.52
N ARG A 106 -15.73 -19.05 -14.06
CA ARG A 106 -16.35 -17.78 -13.69
C ARG A 106 -16.88 -17.81 -12.26
N GLY A 107 -17.55 -18.90 -11.85
CA GLY A 107 -18.03 -19.08 -10.49
C GLY A 107 -16.89 -19.10 -9.46
N LEU A 108 -15.74 -19.70 -9.80
CA LEU A 108 -14.55 -19.64 -8.96
C LEU A 108 -13.98 -18.21 -8.87
N TRP A 109 -13.92 -17.48 -9.97
CA TRP A 109 -13.46 -16.09 -10.01
C TRP A 109 -14.36 -15.15 -9.21
N ASP A 110 -15.67 -15.31 -9.34
CA ASP A 110 -16.66 -14.57 -8.55
C ASP A 110 -16.52 -14.85 -7.05
N LYS A 111 -16.21 -16.09 -6.68
CA LYS A 111 -15.94 -16.47 -5.28
C LYS A 111 -14.67 -15.82 -4.73
N ILE A 112 -13.60 -15.74 -5.54
CA ILE A 112 -12.36 -15.03 -5.18
C ILE A 112 -12.66 -13.55 -4.98
N ALA A 113 -13.35 -12.91 -5.92
CA ALA A 113 -13.71 -11.50 -5.83
C ALA A 113 -14.60 -11.21 -4.62
N TYR A 114 -15.60 -12.07 -4.35
CA TYR A 114 -16.47 -11.94 -3.19
C TYR A 114 -15.70 -12.04 -1.87
N THR A 115 -14.78 -13.00 -1.75
CA THR A 115 -13.99 -13.18 -0.53
C THR A 115 -13.08 -11.97 -0.30
N ALA A 116 -12.42 -11.49 -1.35
CA ALA A 116 -11.59 -10.30 -1.27
C ALA A 116 -12.39 -9.04 -0.93
N TRP A 117 -13.61 -8.90 -1.45
CA TRP A 117 -14.54 -7.84 -1.07
C TRP A 117 -14.93 -7.91 0.41
N ALA A 118 -15.16 -9.12 0.93
CA ALA A 118 -15.62 -9.32 2.30
C ALA A 118 -14.51 -9.11 3.35
N CYS A 119 -13.24 -9.47 3.05
CA CYS A 119 -12.17 -9.47 4.05
C CYS A 119 -10.78 -9.04 3.51
N ALA A 120 -10.72 -8.45 2.33
CA ALA A 120 -9.49 -8.01 1.65
C ALA A 120 -8.51 -9.16 1.29
N ASP A 121 -8.95 -10.41 1.37
CA ASP A 121 -8.14 -11.61 1.13
C ASP A 121 -8.95 -12.63 0.29
N PRO A 122 -8.39 -13.34 -0.68
CA PRO A 122 -6.98 -13.38 -1.09
C PRO A 122 -6.59 -12.24 -2.05
N GLY A 123 -5.28 -11.91 -2.07
CA GLY A 123 -4.68 -11.22 -3.20
C GLY A 123 -4.59 -12.14 -4.43
N VAL A 124 -4.40 -11.57 -5.61
CA VAL A 124 -4.25 -12.32 -6.86
C VAL A 124 -2.85 -12.11 -7.44
N GLN A 125 -2.23 -13.18 -7.93
CA GLN A 125 -0.96 -13.16 -8.65
C GLN A 125 -1.15 -13.76 -10.03
N PHE A 126 -0.63 -13.09 -11.07
CA PHE A 126 -0.79 -13.49 -12.48
C PHE A 126 0.43 -14.30 -12.92
N ASP A 127 0.30 -15.60 -12.80
CA ASP A 127 1.37 -16.58 -12.97
C ASP A 127 2.09 -16.52 -14.33
N THR A 128 1.33 -16.36 -15.42
CA THR A 128 1.91 -16.27 -16.77
C THR A 128 2.75 -15.01 -16.90
N THR A 129 2.20 -13.85 -16.53
CA THR A 129 2.93 -12.57 -16.54
C THR A 129 4.20 -12.63 -15.69
N ILE A 130 4.14 -13.22 -14.49
CA ILE A 130 5.30 -13.37 -13.61
C ILE A 130 6.41 -14.16 -14.30
N ASN A 131 6.07 -15.30 -14.92
CA ASN A 131 7.06 -16.20 -15.53
C ASN A 131 7.52 -15.73 -16.93
N GLU A 132 6.73 -14.96 -17.66
CA GLU A 132 7.17 -14.31 -18.91
C GLU A 132 8.24 -13.24 -18.68
N TRP A 133 8.22 -12.59 -17.52
CA TRP A 133 9.24 -11.61 -17.09
C TRP A 133 10.32 -12.22 -16.21
N HIS A 134 10.42 -13.54 -16.16
CA HIS A 134 11.46 -14.23 -15.41
C HIS A 134 12.81 -14.19 -16.14
N THR A 135 13.85 -13.71 -15.46
CA THR A 135 15.20 -13.58 -16.01
C THR A 135 15.98 -14.90 -16.05
N CYS A 136 15.61 -15.87 -15.21
CA CYS A 136 16.35 -17.12 -15.00
C CYS A 136 15.46 -18.37 -15.07
N PRO A 137 14.71 -18.60 -16.16
CA PRO A 137 13.79 -19.75 -16.26
C PRO A 137 14.51 -21.10 -16.29
N GLU A 138 15.77 -21.15 -16.74
CA GLU A 138 16.56 -22.37 -16.71
C GLU A 138 16.95 -22.80 -15.29
N GLY A 139 16.89 -21.90 -14.33
CA GLY A 139 17.06 -22.17 -12.91
C GLY A 139 15.84 -22.77 -12.23
N GLY A 140 14.69 -22.70 -12.88
CA GLY A 140 13.40 -23.16 -12.40
C GLY A 140 12.28 -22.14 -12.62
N ARG A 141 11.09 -22.50 -12.20
CA ARG A 141 9.89 -21.67 -12.30
C ARG A 141 9.73 -20.80 -11.03
N ILE A 142 9.18 -19.61 -11.19
CA ILE A 142 8.72 -18.80 -10.05
C ILE A 142 7.37 -19.35 -9.58
N ASN A 143 7.36 -19.99 -8.40
CA ASN A 143 6.17 -20.66 -7.85
C ASN A 143 5.46 -19.84 -6.78
N GLY A 144 6.14 -18.92 -6.12
CA GLY A 144 5.61 -18.14 -4.99
C GLY A 144 6.19 -16.73 -4.92
N SER A 145 5.84 -16.02 -3.85
CA SER A 145 6.36 -14.71 -3.52
C SER A 145 6.53 -14.56 -2.00
N ASN A 146 7.13 -13.45 -1.57
CA ASN A 146 7.00 -12.99 -0.20
C ASN A 146 5.55 -12.55 0.11
N PRO A 147 5.18 -12.32 1.39
CA PRO A 147 3.81 -11.99 1.78
C PRO A 147 3.22 -10.76 1.05
N CYS A 148 4.03 -9.74 0.81
CA CYS A 148 3.58 -8.49 0.18
C CYS A 148 3.66 -8.52 -1.36
N SER A 149 4.04 -9.65 -1.96
CA SER A 149 4.06 -9.92 -3.40
C SER A 149 5.02 -9.05 -4.25
N GLU A 150 5.99 -8.36 -3.65
CA GLU A 150 6.99 -7.61 -4.42
C GLU A 150 8.19 -8.46 -4.85
N TYR A 151 8.53 -9.52 -4.12
CA TYR A 151 9.63 -10.39 -4.47
C TYR A 151 9.12 -11.63 -5.22
N MET A 152 9.37 -11.67 -6.51
CA MET A 152 8.98 -12.72 -7.44
C MET A 152 10.25 -13.33 -8.07
N PHE A 153 10.75 -14.41 -7.48
CA PHE A 153 11.92 -15.13 -7.96
C PHE A 153 11.85 -16.62 -7.60
N LEU A 154 12.93 -17.36 -7.82
CA LEU A 154 13.01 -18.81 -7.56
C LEU A 154 12.83 -19.12 -6.06
N ASP A 155 12.30 -20.31 -5.79
CA ASP A 155 12.22 -20.85 -4.43
C ASP A 155 13.61 -20.93 -3.79
N ASP A 156 13.67 -20.89 -2.46
CA ASP A 156 14.90 -20.92 -1.67
C ASP A 156 15.90 -19.79 -2.02
N THR A 157 15.39 -18.63 -2.39
CA THR A 157 16.19 -17.41 -2.58
C THR A 157 15.77 -16.33 -1.58
N ALA A 158 16.62 -15.33 -1.38
CA ALA A 158 16.34 -14.22 -0.49
C ALA A 158 16.49 -12.87 -1.20
N CYS A 159 15.80 -11.85 -0.70
CA CYS A 159 15.83 -10.51 -1.23
C CYS A 159 16.41 -9.53 -0.18
N ASN A 160 17.55 -8.94 -0.48
CA ASN A 160 18.09 -7.83 0.31
C ASN A 160 17.44 -6.54 -0.14
N LEU A 161 16.81 -5.81 0.79
CA LEU A 161 15.97 -4.65 0.49
C LEU A 161 16.65 -3.32 0.82
N ALA A 162 16.45 -2.33 -0.05
CA ALA A 162 16.69 -0.92 0.22
C ALA A 162 15.63 -0.07 -0.51
N SER A 163 15.35 1.12 0.02
CA SER A 163 14.43 2.08 -0.61
C SER A 163 15.03 3.48 -0.62
N ILE A 164 14.89 4.18 -1.74
CA ILE A 164 15.36 5.56 -1.94
C ILE A 164 14.17 6.51 -1.74
N ASN A 165 14.36 7.58 -0.96
CA ASN A 165 13.36 8.61 -0.77
C ASN A 165 13.42 9.62 -1.92
N LEU A 166 12.43 9.58 -2.83
CA LEU A 166 12.40 10.39 -4.05
C LEU A 166 12.35 11.90 -3.78
N LEU A 167 11.78 12.35 -2.66
CA LEU A 167 11.69 13.78 -2.34
C LEU A 167 13.05 14.44 -2.15
N HIS A 168 14.11 13.69 -1.83
CA HIS A 168 15.46 14.23 -1.69
C HIS A 168 16.09 14.65 -3.03
N TYR A 169 15.50 14.21 -4.15
CA TYR A 169 15.98 14.52 -5.51
C TYR A 169 15.10 15.55 -6.24
N TYR A 170 14.09 16.09 -5.56
CA TYR A 170 13.24 17.13 -6.14
C TYR A 170 13.57 18.49 -5.51
N ASP A 171 14.07 19.38 -6.33
CA ASP A 171 14.29 20.78 -5.97
C ASP A 171 13.01 21.59 -6.23
N SER A 172 12.35 22.02 -5.15
CA SER A 172 11.11 22.79 -5.23
C SER A 172 11.31 24.21 -5.76
N ASP A 173 12.52 24.78 -5.65
CA ASP A 173 12.82 26.13 -6.11
C ASP A 173 13.05 26.17 -7.63
N THR A 174 13.84 25.23 -8.14
CA THR A 174 14.09 25.07 -9.59
C THR A 174 13.02 24.22 -10.27
N GLN A 175 12.19 23.49 -9.49
CA GLN A 175 11.13 22.61 -9.98
C GLN A 175 11.65 21.46 -10.87
N THR A 176 12.85 20.98 -10.58
CA THR A 176 13.54 19.93 -11.33
C THR A 176 13.81 18.70 -10.48
N PHE A 177 13.75 17.53 -11.11
CA PHE A 177 14.22 16.29 -10.50
C PHE A 177 15.71 16.11 -10.81
N GLN A 178 16.52 15.90 -9.77
CA GLN A 178 17.98 15.80 -9.86
C GLN A 178 18.38 14.38 -10.34
N VAL A 179 18.30 14.17 -11.64
CA VAL A 179 18.48 12.85 -12.28
C VAL A 179 19.84 12.24 -11.96
N GLU A 180 20.93 13.02 -12.05
CA GLU A 180 22.29 12.49 -11.86
C GLU A 180 22.56 12.10 -10.40
N ASP A 181 22.05 12.88 -9.44
CA ASP A 181 22.14 12.54 -8.02
C ASP A 181 21.34 11.27 -7.70
N PHE A 182 20.16 11.12 -8.33
CA PHE A 182 19.37 9.92 -8.22
C PHE A 182 20.08 8.69 -8.79
N ARG A 183 20.64 8.80 -10.00
CA ARG A 183 21.46 7.74 -10.63
C ARG A 183 22.64 7.33 -9.75
N HIS A 184 23.35 8.33 -9.22
CA HIS A 184 24.47 8.05 -8.32
C HIS A 184 24.04 7.27 -7.09
N SER A 185 22.92 7.62 -6.50
CA SER A 185 22.37 6.91 -5.34
C SER A 185 21.90 5.51 -5.69
N VAL A 186 21.27 5.31 -6.85
CA VAL A 186 20.92 3.98 -7.35
C VAL A 186 22.17 3.11 -7.48
N ARG A 187 23.24 3.64 -8.07
CA ARG A 187 24.52 2.96 -8.21
C ARG A 187 25.11 2.56 -6.85
N LEU A 188 25.16 3.48 -5.91
CA LEU A 188 25.68 3.21 -4.56
C LEU A 188 24.86 2.13 -3.84
N TRP A 189 23.53 2.21 -3.87
CA TRP A 189 22.67 1.23 -3.23
C TRP A 189 22.72 -0.13 -3.91
N THR A 190 22.79 -0.20 -5.24
CA THR A 190 22.98 -1.46 -5.95
C THR A 190 24.29 -2.15 -5.53
N THR A 191 25.38 -1.38 -5.45
CA THR A 191 26.67 -1.90 -4.98
C THR A 191 26.61 -2.33 -3.51
N THR A 192 25.96 -1.54 -2.64
CA THR A 192 25.80 -1.88 -1.21
C THR A 192 24.99 -3.16 -1.02
N LEU A 193 23.89 -3.31 -1.76
CA LEU A 193 23.07 -4.52 -1.71
C LEU A 193 23.84 -5.73 -2.22
N GLU A 194 24.63 -5.59 -3.30
CA GLU A 194 25.49 -6.66 -3.81
C GLU A 194 26.54 -7.12 -2.77
N ILE A 195 27.16 -6.19 -2.07
CA ILE A 195 28.08 -6.50 -0.96
C ILE A 195 27.33 -7.26 0.15
N SER A 196 26.10 -6.85 0.45
CA SER A 196 25.29 -7.47 1.50
C SER A 196 24.92 -8.93 1.20
N VAL A 197 24.82 -9.35 -0.07
CA VAL A 197 24.61 -10.75 -0.43
C VAL A 197 25.72 -11.65 0.09
N LEU A 198 26.98 -11.19 0.04
CA LEU A 198 28.13 -11.95 0.56
C LEU A 198 28.21 -11.93 2.09
N MET A 199 27.68 -10.90 2.73
CA MET A 199 27.78 -10.70 4.18
C MET A 199 26.55 -11.21 4.94
N ALA A 200 25.47 -11.54 4.23
CA ALA A 200 24.23 -11.98 4.84
C ALA A 200 24.36 -13.38 5.47
N GLN A 201 23.62 -13.58 6.56
CA GLN A 201 23.40 -14.89 7.16
C GLN A 201 22.00 -15.36 6.78
N PHE A 202 21.93 -16.58 6.23
CA PHE A 202 20.68 -17.15 5.76
C PHE A 202 20.21 -18.28 6.71
N PRO A 203 18.89 -18.54 6.80
CA PRO A 203 18.35 -19.52 7.74
C PRO A 203 18.66 -20.97 7.36
N SER A 204 19.02 -21.26 6.11
CA SER A 204 19.38 -22.60 5.63
C SER A 204 20.53 -22.54 4.62
N GLU A 205 21.23 -23.67 4.46
CA GLU A 205 22.30 -23.82 3.48
C GLU A 205 21.77 -23.67 2.03
N GLU A 206 20.60 -24.19 1.75
CA GLU A 206 20.00 -24.09 0.41
C GLU A 206 19.70 -22.63 0.02
N ILE A 207 19.13 -21.85 0.96
CA ILE A 207 18.87 -20.42 0.73
C ILE A 207 20.19 -19.66 0.54
N ALA A 208 21.22 -19.97 1.33
CA ALA A 208 22.53 -19.35 1.19
C ALA A 208 23.14 -19.67 -0.19
N ARG A 209 23.11 -20.94 -0.62
CA ARG A 209 23.63 -21.39 -1.91
C ARG A 209 22.92 -20.72 -3.07
N ARG A 210 21.57 -20.75 -3.11
CA ARG A 210 20.78 -20.15 -4.18
C ARG A 210 20.88 -18.63 -4.20
N SER A 211 20.90 -17.98 -3.04
CA SER A 211 21.12 -16.53 -2.96
C SER A 211 22.49 -16.12 -3.50
N TYR A 212 23.52 -16.93 -3.30
CA TYR A 212 24.83 -16.71 -3.91
C TYR A 212 24.82 -16.98 -5.43
N GLU A 213 24.15 -18.03 -5.88
CA GLU A 213 24.06 -18.39 -7.31
C GLU A 213 23.39 -17.31 -8.15
N TYR A 214 22.31 -16.68 -7.66
CA TYR A 214 21.50 -15.71 -8.43
C TYR A 214 21.68 -14.26 -8.00
N ARG A 215 22.18 -14.01 -6.79
CA ARG A 215 22.53 -12.69 -6.26
C ARG A 215 21.41 -11.66 -6.44
N THR A 216 20.20 -12.01 -6.01
CA THR A 216 19.02 -11.17 -6.15
C THR A 216 19.00 -10.01 -5.17
N LEU A 217 18.67 -8.83 -5.68
CA LEU A 217 18.56 -7.59 -4.95
C LEU A 217 17.13 -7.04 -5.01
N GLY A 218 16.77 -6.22 -4.04
CA GLY A 218 15.46 -5.58 -3.95
C GLY A 218 15.56 -4.08 -3.72
N LEU A 219 16.14 -3.34 -4.67
CA LEU A 219 16.17 -1.89 -4.62
C LEU A 219 14.83 -1.31 -5.06
N GLY A 220 14.25 -0.43 -4.24
CA GLY A 220 13.02 0.29 -4.52
C GLY A 220 13.10 1.76 -4.13
N TYR A 221 11.94 2.41 -4.07
CA TYR A 221 11.82 3.79 -3.63
C TYR A 221 10.52 4.01 -2.83
N CYS A 222 10.40 5.19 -2.21
CA CYS A 222 9.18 5.70 -1.60
C CYS A 222 8.93 7.15 -2.02
N ASN A 223 7.77 7.68 -1.69
CA ASN A 223 7.38 9.07 -1.91
C ASN A 223 7.03 9.47 -3.36
N ILE A 224 6.60 8.53 -4.21
CA ILE A 224 6.10 8.94 -5.54
C ILE A 224 4.81 9.78 -5.43
N GLY A 225 3.86 9.38 -4.57
CA GLY A 225 2.62 10.13 -4.36
C GLY A 225 2.90 11.53 -3.79
N SER A 226 3.80 11.62 -2.82
CA SER A 226 4.22 12.90 -2.26
C SER A 226 4.95 13.77 -3.29
N LEU A 227 5.84 13.20 -4.09
CA LEU A 227 6.56 13.89 -5.16
C LEU A 227 5.59 14.53 -6.18
N LEU A 228 4.59 13.78 -6.63
CA LEU A 228 3.58 14.29 -7.57
C LEU A 228 2.80 15.46 -6.96
N MET A 229 2.41 15.37 -5.69
CA MET A 229 1.77 16.48 -4.97
C MET A 229 2.69 17.70 -4.93
N HIS A 230 3.97 17.56 -4.56
CA HIS A 230 4.96 18.66 -4.58
C HIS A 230 5.10 19.30 -5.96
N MET A 231 4.99 18.50 -7.02
CA MET A 231 5.00 18.98 -8.42
C MET A 231 3.68 19.65 -8.83
N GLY A 232 2.63 19.62 -7.99
CA GLY A 232 1.29 20.12 -8.32
C GLY A 232 0.60 19.28 -9.39
N ILE A 233 0.86 17.97 -9.41
CA ILE A 233 0.30 17.00 -10.37
C ILE A 233 -0.62 16.04 -9.60
N PRO A 234 -1.88 15.84 -10.03
CA PRO A 234 -2.74 14.82 -9.45
C PRO A 234 -2.13 13.42 -9.59
N TYR A 235 -2.36 12.57 -8.60
CA TYR A 235 -1.88 11.18 -8.64
C TYR A 235 -2.47 10.38 -9.81
N ASP A 236 -3.70 10.67 -10.20
CA ASP A 236 -4.46 10.04 -11.29
C ASP A 236 -4.31 10.74 -12.66
N ASP A 237 -3.33 11.63 -12.80
CA ASP A 237 -3.03 12.31 -14.08
C ASP A 237 -2.06 11.47 -14.93
N GLU A 238 -2.25 11.47 -16.23
CA GLU A 238 -1.36 10.81 -17.21
C GLU A 238 0.12 11.26 -17.09
N ARG A 239 0.36 12.51 -16.65
CA ARG A 239 1.72 13.01 -16.35
C ARG A 239 2.29 12.30 -15.12
N GLY A 240 1.45 12.05 -14.11
CA GLY A 240 1.84 11.32 -12.90
C GLY A 240 2.30 9.91 -13.24
N TYR A 241 1.54 9.19 -14.05
CA TYR A 241 1.91 7.85 -14.52
C TYR A 241 3.21 7.87 -15.34
N ALA A 242 3.36 8.83 -16.26
CA ALA A 242 4.57 8.94 -17.10
C ALA A 242 5.82 9.26 -16.26
N ILE A 243 5.71 10.12 -15.24
CA ILE A 243 6.81 10.44 -14.30
C ILE A 243 7.17 9.22 -13.46
N CYS A 244 6.17 8.51 -12.93
CA CYS A 244 6.40 7.28 -12.16
C CYS A 244 7.13 6.24 -13.01
N GLY A 245 6.65 5.97 -14.23
CA GLY A 245 7.29 5.05 -15.17
C GLY A 245 8.73 5.45 -15.50
N ALA A 246 8.98 6.75 -15.75
CA ALA A 246 10.32 7.22 -16.07
C ALA A 246 11.31 7.11 -14.89
N ILE A 247 10.91 7.49 -13.68
CA ILE A 247 11.75 7.36 -12.48
C ILE A 247 12.05 5.89 -12.19
N THR A 248 11.04 5.02 -12.29
CA THR A 248 11.20 3.57 -12.12
C THR A 248 12.14 2.98 -13.18
N SER A 249 11.99 3.43 -14.41
CA SER A 249 12.84 3.05 -15.55
C SER A 249 14.31 3.47 -15.35
N ILE A 250 14.56 4.69 -14.86
CA ILE A 250 15.91 5.16 -14.51
C ILE A 250 16.50 4.27 -13.42
N MET A 251 15.75 3.99 -12.35
CA MET A 251 16.22 3.17 -11.23
C MET A 251 16.63 1.78 -11.70
N CYS A 252 15.77 1.09 -12.42
CA CYS A 252 16.04 -0.29 -12.83
C CYS A 252 17.14 -0.36 -13.89
N GLY A 253 17.11 0.52 -14.90
CA GLY A 253 18.13 0.58 -15.93
C GLY A 253 19.51 0.92 -15.37
N GLU A 254 19.62 1.88 -14.46
CA GLU A 254 20.86 2.23 -13.78
C GLU A 254 21.37 1.10 -12.88
N SER A 255 20.45 0.42 -12.17
CA SER A 255 20.80 -0.73 -11.34
C SER A 255 21.36 -1.89 -12.16
N TYR A 256 20.78 -2.21 -13.32
CA TYR A 256 21.33 -3.22 -14.22
C TYR A 256 22.62 -2.77 -14.92
N SER A 257 22.76 -1.48 -15.28
CA SER A 257 24.03 -0.95 -15.79
C SER A 257 25.15 -1.09 -14.75
N THR A 258 24.85 -0.81 -13.48
CA THR A 258 25.80 -1.03 -12.36
C THR A 258 26.10 -2.51 -12.15
N SER A 259 25.10 -3.37 -12.28
CA SER A 259 25.27 -4.82 -12.20
C SER A 259 26.17 -5.36 -13.32
N ALA A 260 26.05 -4.84 -14.54
CA ALA A 260 26.93 -5.20 -15.65
C ALA A 260 28.37 -4.69 -15.45
N GLU A 261 28.53 -3.47 -14.93
CA GLU A 261 29.85 -2.94 -14.57
C GLU A 261 30.52 -3.80 -13.48
N MET A 262 29.78 -4.20 -12.44
CA MET A 262 30.33 -5.14 -11.45
C MET A 262 30.67 -6.49 -12.08
N ALA A 263 29.89 -6.98 -13.03
CA ALA A 263 30.17 -8.23 -13.74
C ALA A 263 31.48 -8.15 -14.55
N SER A 264 31.79 -7.00 -15.15
CA SER A 264 33.05 -6.80 -15.89
C SER A 264 34.31 -6.98 -15.02
N ILE A 265 34.19 -6.78 -13.70
CA ILE A 265 35.30 -6.85 -12.76
C ILE A 265 35.29 -8.17 -11.96
N LEU A 266 34.10 -8.59 -11.50
CA LEU A 266 33.92 -9.71 -10.58
C LEU A 266 33.36 -10.98 -11.25
N GLY A 267 33.02 -10.91 -12.53
CA GLY A 267 32.27 -11.94 -13.24
C GLY A 267 30.76 -11.84 -13.01
N ALA A 268 29.99 -12.36 -13.95
CA ALA A 268 28.54 -12.47 -13.85
C ALA A 268 28.13 -13.38 -12.67
N PHE A 269 26.83 -13.40 -12.31
CA PHE A 269 26.36 -14.35 -11.30
C PHE A 269 26.57 -15.81 -11.76
N PRO A 270 26.81 -16.76 -10.85
CA PRO A 270 27.24 -18.11 -11.21
C PRO A 270 26.39 -18.85 -12.26
N ASP A 271 25.06 -18.67 -12.19
CA ASP A 271 24.12 -19.33 -13.12
C ASP A 271 23.75 -18.47 -14.35
N TYR A 272 24.52 -17.43 -14.65
CA TYR A 272 24.22 -16.46 -15.71
C TYR A 272 24.29 -17.09 -17.11
N GLU A 273 25.35 -17.83 -17.41
CA GLU A 273 25.60 -18.36 -18.76
C GLU A 273 24.41 -19.16 -19.27
N ARG A 274 23.84 -20.02 -18.43
CA ARG A 274 22.67 -20.84 -18.76
C ARG A 274 21.41 -20.02 -19.00
N ASN A 275 21.28 -18.86 -18.36
CA ASN A 275 20.11 -17.98 -18.39
C ASN A 275 20.31 -16.73 -19.26
N SER A 276 21.46 -16.53 -19.88
CA SER A 276 21.85 -15.26 -20.53
C SER A 276 20.89 -14.83 -21.63
N GLU A 277 20.42 -15.73 -22.48
CA GLU A 277 19.47 -15.40 -23.55
C GLU A 277 18.12 -14.98 -23.00
N SER A 278 17.58 -15.73 -22.03
CA SER A 278 16.31 -15.41 -21.36
C SER A 278 16.38 -14.09 -20.61
N MET A 279 17.48 -13.83 -19.91
CA MET A 279 17.70 -12.59 -19.21
C MET A 279 17.78 -11.40 -20.17
N LEU A 280 18.59 -11.48 -21.23
CA LEU A 280 18.69 -10.42 -22.23
C LEU A 280 17.36 -10.16 -22.94
N ARG A 281 16.55 -11.20 -23.21
CA ARG A 281 15.19 -11.05 -23.74
C ARG A 281 14.34 -10.17 -22.82
N VAL A 282 14.31 -10.48 -21.52
CA VAL A 282 13.53 -9.72 -20.53
C VAL A 282 14.02 -8.28 -20.43
N LEU A 283 15.33 -8.05 -20.36
CA LEU A 283 15.88 -6.70 -20.24
C LEU A 283 15.66 -5.86 -21.51
N ARG A 284 15.68 -6.48 -22.69
CA ARG A 284 15.29 -5.82 -23.95
C ARG A 284 13.81 -5.43 -23.95
N ASN A 285 12.91 -6.24 -23.38
CA ASN A 285 11.50 -5.87 -23.19
C ASN A 285 11.34 -4.66 -22.25
N HIS A 286 12.09 -4.59 -21.15
CA HIS A 286 12.14 -3.39 -20.29
C HIS A 286 12.58 -2.14 -21.08
N ARG A 287 13.62 -2.27 -21.91
CA ARG A 287 14.10 -1.19 -22.77
C ARG A 287 13.02 -0.75 -23.79
N LEU A 288 12.36 -1.69 -24.45
CA LEU A 288 11.26 -1.42 -25.40
C LEU A 288 10.13 -0.63 -24.73
N ALA A 289 9.78 -0.98 -23.50
CA ALA A 289 8.78 -0.25 -22.72
C ALA A 289 9.21 1.22 -22.43
N ALA A 290 10.51 1.49 -22.20
CA ALA A 290 11.01 2.85 -22.03
C ALA A 290 10.91 3.69 -23.31
N TYR A 291 10.90 3.03 -24.46
CA TYR A 291 10.71 3.66 -25.77
C TYR A 291 9.25 3.72 -26.23
N ASP A 292 8.33 3.15 -25.45
CA ASP A 292 6.91 3.03 -25.80
C ASP A 292 6.74 2.31 -27.17
N ALA A 293 7.46 1.19 -27.31
CA ALA A 293 7.53 0.45 -28.57
C ALA A 293 6.18 -0.20 -28.92
N PRO A 294 5.91 -0.46 -30.22
CA PRO A 294 4.75 -1.23 -30.65
C PRO A 294 4.68 -2.62 -30.03
N VAL A 295 3.47 -3.14 -29.83
CA VAL A 295 3.22 -4.43 -29.16
C VAL A 295 3.95 -5.59 -29.85
N GLU A 296 4.08 -5.53 -31.17
CA GLU A 296 4.70 -6.55 -32.00
C GLU A 296 6.21 -6.70 -31.79
N GLU A 297 6.86 -5.71 -31.17
CA GLU A 297 8.30 -5.74 -30.90
C GLU A 297 8.66 -6.50 -29.62
N TYR A 298 7.69 -6.68 -28.70
CA TYR A 298 7.94 -7.41 -27.46
C TYR A 298 8.02 -8.91 -27.71
N VAL A 299 9.01 -9.55 -27.08
CA VAL A 299 9.29 -10.97 -27.30
C VAL A 299 8.83 -11.80 -26.10
N GLY A 300 7.95 -12.79 -26.36
CA GLY A 300 7.52 -13.76 -25.35
C GLY A 300 6.64 -13.18 -24.26
N LEU A 301 5.81 -12.21 -24.58
CA LEU A 301 4.81 -11.63 -23.70
C LEU A 301 3.41 -11.84 -24.27
N SER A 302 2.50 -12.34 -23.45
CA SER A 302 1.08 -12.51 -23.80
C SER A 302 0.25 -11.27 -23.44
N VAL A 303 0.70 -10.49 -22.44
CA VAL A 303 0.10 -9.21 -22.07
C VAL A 303 1.12 -8.10 -22.30
N PRO A 304 0.82 -7.12 -23.17
CA PRO A 304 1.75 -6.04 -23.46
C PRO A 304 1.90 -5.09 -22.25
N PRO A 305 3.11 -4.58 -21.99
CA PRO A 305 3.34 -3.61 -20.94
C PRO A 305 2.82 -2.22 -21.31
N VAL A 306 2.59 -1.38 -20.29
CA VAL A 306 2.30 0.05 -20.46
C VAL A 306 3.62 0.81 -20.61
N GLY A 307 3.92 1.34 -21.80
CA GLY A 307 5.12 2.14 -22.07
C GLY A 307 5.08 3.55 -21.47
N ILE A 308 6.23 4.24 -21.49
CA ILE A 308 6.31 5.64 -21.03
C ILE A 308 5.70 6.56 -22.08
N ASN A 309 4.58 7.19 -21.76
CA ASN A 309 3.95 8.19 -22.64
C ASN A 309 4.87 9.40 -22.84
N SER A 310 5.57 9.45 -23.97
CA SER A 310 6.55 10.49 -24.29
C SER A 310 5.97 11.91 -24.40
N LYS A 311 4.65 12.04 -24.64
CA LYS A 311 3.96 13.34 -24.72
C LYS A 311 3.64 13.92 -23.35
N LYS A 312 3.64 13.08 -22.30
CA LYS A 312 3.27 13.45 -20.93
C LYS A 312 4.47 13.46 -19.98
N CYS A 313 5.55 12.77 -20.33
CA CYS A 313 6.77 12.69 -19.55
C CYS A 313 7.64 13.95 -19.74
N PRO A 314 8.24 14.53 -18.69
CA PRO A 314 9.31 15.52 -18.81
C PRO A 314 10.46 14.96 -19.65
N LYS A 315 11.03 15.83 -20.54
CA LYS A 315 12.03 15.38 -21.52
C LYS A 315 13.30 14.84 -20.88
N ASP A 316 13.78 15.48 -19.84
CA ASP A 316 14.97 15.09 -19.07
C ASP A 316 14.80 13.71 -18.42
N LEU A 317 13.65 13.45 -17.81
CA LEU A 317 13.33 12.14 -17.26
C LEU A 317 13.20 11.07 -18.35
N LEU A 318 12.57 11.37 -19.47
CA LEU A 318 12.42 10.44 -20.59
C LEU A 318 13.77 10.06 -21.22
N GLU A 319 14.63 11.05 -21.47
CA GLU A 319 15.97 10.83 -22.01
C GLU A 319 16.83 10.03 -21.03
N ALA A 320 16.73 10.33 -19.74
CA ALA A 320 17.42 9.60 -18.70
C ALA A 320 16.94 8.14 -18.61
N ALA A 321 15.63 7.89 -18.65
CA ALA A 321 15.05 6.55 -18.63
C ALA A 321 15.59 5.69 -19.80
N ARG A 322 15.53 6.22 -21.01
CA ARG A 322 16.02 5.54 -22.21
C ARG A 322 17.53 5.26 -22.16
N SER A 323 18.31 6.28 -21.84
CA SER A 323 19.78 6.14 -21.79
C SER A 323 20.27 5.17 -20.71
N SER A 324 19.56 5.04 -19.59
CA SER A 324 19.89 4.04 -18.56
C SER A 324 19.74 2.60 -19.10
N TRP A 325 18.67 2.31 -19.82
CA TRP A 325 18.48 1.01 -20.46
C TRP A 325 19.43 0.76 -21.63
N ASP A 326 19.73 1.78 -22.44
CA ASP A 326 20.71 1.65 -23.53
C ASP A 326 22.09 1.25 -23.00
N ARG A 327 22.51 1.83 -21.87
CA ARG A 327 23.75 1.43 -21.18
C ARG A 327 23.64 0.01 -20.61
N ALA A 328 22.57 -0.26 -19.88
CA ALA A 328 22.37 -1.57 -19.25
C ALA A 328 22.43 -2.73 -20.27
N ILE A 329 21.80 -2.56 -21.44
CA ILE A 329 21.83 -3.58 -22.50
C ILE A 329 23.23 -3.70 -23.12
N ARG A 330 23.84 -2.58 -23.51
CA ARG A 330 25.17 -2.57 -24.14
C ARG A 330 26.22 -3.24 -23.24
N ASP A 331 26.29 -2.83 -21.97
CA ASP A 331 27.30 -3.31 -21.03
C ASP A 331 27.00 -4.76 -20.59
N GLY A 332 25.71 -5.14 -20.51
CA GLY A 332 25.29 -6.50 -20.20
C GLY A 332 25.49 -7.50 -21.33
N GLU A 333 25.38 -7.09 -22.60
CA GLU A 333 25.72 -7.92 -23.75
C GLU A 333 27.22 -8.23 -23.81
N GLU A 334 28.08 -7.34 -23.32
CA GLU A 334 29.53 -7.51 -23.29
C GLU A 334 30.02 -8.33 -22.08
N HIS A 335 29.45 -8.07 -20.89
CA HIS A 335 30.00 -8.58 -19.63
C HIS A 335 29.06 -9.51 -18.85
N GLY A 336 27.80 -9.65 -19.26
CA GLY A 336 26.75 -10.26 -18.46
C GLY A 336 26.32 -9.36 -17.28
N TYR A 337 25.60 -9.94 -16.31
CA TYR A 337 25.14 -9.22 -15.14
C TYR A 337 25.58 -9.90 -13.85
N ARG A 338 25.88 -9.11 -12.82
CA ARG A 338 26.24 -9.62 -11.49
C ARG A 338 25.03 -10.13 -10.71
N ASN A 339 23.82 -9.67 -11.05
CA ASN A 339 22.58 -9.90 -10.33
C ASN A 339 21.46 -10.35 -11.26
N ALA A 340 20.80 -11.43 -10.95
CA ALA A 340 19.67 -11.96 -11.71
C ALA A 340 18.41 -11.08 -11.60
N GLN A 341 18.22 -10.42 -10.46
CA GLN A 341 17.16 -9.45 -10.18
C GLN A 341 17.75 -8.29 -9.38
N THR A 342 17.33 -7.05 -9.65
CA THR A 342 17.90 -5.86 -8.98
C THR A 342 16.87 -5.02 -8.26
N THR A 343 15.61 -4.95 -8.71
CA THR A 343 14.62 -4.01 -8.23
C THR A 343 13.30 -4.66 -7.84
N VAL A 344 12.70 -4.13 -6.78
CA VAL A 344 11.32 -4.38 -6.34
C VAL A 344 10.74 -3.07 -5.80
N ILE A 345 9.42 -2.95 -5.72
CA ILE A 345 8.80 -1.90 -4.89
C ILE A 345 8.21 -2.57 -3.66
N ALA A 346 8.99 -2.54 -2.58
CA ALA A 346 8.56 -3.02 -1.28
C ALA A 346 7.58 -2.02 -0.61
N PRO A 347 6.80 -2.43 0.39
CA PRO A 347 5.91 -1.53 1.13
C PRO A 347 6.62 -0.32 1.73
N THR A 348 7.89 -0.46 2.14
CA THR A 348 8.69 0.60 2.79
C THR A 348 7.97 1.17 4.05
N GLY A 349 7.34 0.30 4.85
CA GLY A 349 6.56 0.69 6.02
C GLY A 349 7.42 1.26 7.14
N THR A 350 8.01 0.38 7.96
CA THR A 350 8.81 0.77 9.15
C THR A 350 10.04 1.60 8.77
N ILE A 351 10.79 1.22 7.73
CA ILE A 351 11.95 2.00 7.28
C ILE A 351 11.53 3.36 6.71
N GLY A 352 10.34 3.45 6.09
CA GLY A 352 9.76 4.71 5.63
C GLY A 352 9.56 5.71 6.77
N LEU A 353 9.11 5.24 7.94
CA LEU A 353 8.98 6.09 9.14
C LEU A 353 10.33 6.66 9.58
N VAL A 354 11.39 5.83 9.60
CA VAL A 354 12.76 6.28 9.94
C VAL A 354 13.28 7.28 8.92
N MET A 355 12.97 7.07 7.63
CA MET A 355 13.37 7.96 6.53
C MET A 355 12.54 9.26 6.47
N GLY A 356 11.48 9.38 7.27
CA GLY A 356 10.55 10.50 7.21
C GLY A 356 9.77 10.53 5.89
N ALA A 357 9.48 9.37 5.31
CA ALA A 357 8.66 9.26 4.12
C ALA A 357 7.19 9.64 4.41
N ASP A 358 6.60 10.43 3.53
CA ASP A 358 5.19 10.81 3.60
C ASP A 358 4.28 9.76 2.93
N THR A 359 4.78 9.14 1.84
CA THR A 359 4.10 8.02 1.15
C THR A 359 5.06 6.85 0.94
N THR A 360 4.55 5.64 1.04
CA THR A 360 5.31 4.40 0.94
C THR A 360 5.23 3.82 -0.46
N GLY A 361 6.33 3.24 -0.98
CA GLY A 361 6.35 2.65 -2.31
C GLY A 361 5.74 3.56 -3.38
N VAL A 362 4.79 3.02 -4.14
CA VAL A 362 4.00 3.75 -5.14
C VAL A 362 2.63 4.20 -4.63
N GLU A 363 2.44 4.24 -3.30
CA GLU A 363 1.18 4.67 -2.71
C GLU A 363 0.96 6.19 -2.87
N PRO A 364 -0.31 6.64 -2.99
CA PRO A 364 -0.64 8.06 -2.89
C PRO A 364 -0.58 8.55 -1.45
N GLN A 365 -0.82 9.84 -1.25
CA GLN A 365 -1.04 10.37 0.10
C GLN A 365 -2.25 9.69 0.76
N PHE A 366 -2.09 9.36 2.04
CA PHE A 366 -3.18 8.80 2.82
C PHE A 366 -4.08 9.89 3.41
N SER A 367 -3.47 10.98 3.91
CA SER A 367 -4.20 12.12 4.45
C SER A 367 -3.39 13.42 4.33
N LEU A 368 -4.07 14.57 4.39
CA LEU A 368 -3.44 15.89 4.36
C LEU A 368 -2.89 16.31 5.73
N VAL A 369 -3.37 15.69 6.80
CA VAL A 369 -2.92 15.94 8.18
C VAL A 369 -2.38 14.65 8.77
N GLN A 370 -1.17 14.72 9.30
CA GLN A 370 -0.49 13.59 9.94
C GLN A 370 -0.49 13.77 11.45
N TYR A 371 -0.65 12.67 12.17
CA TYR A 371 -0.53 12.61 13.62
C TYR A 371 0.74 11.84 13.98
N LYS A 372 1.64 12.47 14.74
CA LYS A 372 2.88 11.84 15.21
C LYS A 372 2.85 11.72 16.73
N THR A 373 2.96 10.51 17.24
CA THR A 373 3.14 10.27 18.68
C THR A 373 4.57 10.58 19.07
N LEU A 374 4.74 11.40 20.10
CA LEU A 374 6.06 11.80 20.60
C LEU A 374 6.60 10.78 21.61
N ALA A 375 7.91 10.56 21.62
CA ALA A 375 8.58 9.61 22.50
C ALA A 375 8.36 9.90 24.01
N GLY A 376 8.06 11.15 24.37
CA GLY A 376 7.73 11.58 25.74
C GLY A 376 6.24 11.57 26.08
N GLY A 377 5.41 11.00 25.20
CA GLY A 377 3.93 11.11 25.28
C GLY A 377 3.41 12.37 24.58
N GLY A 378 2.11 12.37 24.28
CA GLY A 378 1.46 13.43 23.49
C GLY A 378 1.50 13.16 21.99
N SER A 379 0.67 13.89 21.23
CA SER A 379 0.56 13.79 19.78
C SER A 379 0.83 15.14 19.14
N LEU A 380 1.51 15.13 18.01
CA LEU A 380 1.75 16.31 17.20
C LEU A 380 0.97 16.19 15.89
N ARG A 381 0.10 17.17 15.62
CA ARG A 381 -0.59 17.31 14.32
C ARG A 381 0.29 18.14 13.39
N ILE A 382 0.51 17.63 12.20
CA ILE A 382 1.35 18.30 11.20
C ILE A 382 0.60 18.25 9.86
N ILE A 383 0.51 19.39 9.18
CA ILE A 383 0.08 19.40 7.78
C ILE A 383 1.14 18.73 6.93
N ASN A 384 0.71 17.95 5.95
CA ASN A 384 1.62 17.37 4.99
C ASN A 384 2.36 18.48 4.23
N LYS A 385 3.69 18.40 4.21
CA LYS A 385 4.54 19.42 3.57
C LYS A 385 4.31 19.56 2.06
N GLY A 386 3.75 18.55 1.42
CA GLY A 386 3.32 18.58 0.04
C GLY A 386 2.24 19.65 -0.21
N VAL A 387 1.36 19.91 0.77
CA VAL A 387 0.26 20.88 0.61
C VAL A 387 0.77 22.30 0.34
N PRO A 388 1.56 22.95 1.22
CA PRO A 388 2.07 24.29 0.94
C PRO A 388 2.97 24.35 -0.30
N ASN A 389 3.74 23.32 -0.58
CA ASN A 389 4.59 23.27 -1.78
C ASN A 389 3.76 23.18 -3.06
N ALA A 390 2.74 22.33 -3.09
CA ALA A 390 1.80 22.25 -4.20
C ALA A 390 1.07 23.59 -4.43
N LEU A 391 0.58 24.23 -3.37
CA LEU A 391 -0.11 25.51 -3.48
C LEU A 391 0.80 26.58 -4.10
N ARG A 392 2.05 26.70 -3.64
CA ARG A 392 3.03 27.62 -4.25
C ARG A 392 3.28 27.26 -5.73
N ARG A 393 3.43 25.98 -6.04
CA ARG A 393 3.61 25.49 -7.41
C ARG A 393 2.43 25.84 -8.31
N LEU A 394 1.21 25.82 -7.78
CA LEU A 394 -0.03 26.16 -8.49
C LEU A 394 -0.28 27.68 -8.56
N GLY A 395 0.61 28.51 -8.00
CA GLY A 395 0.59 29.97 -8.10
C GLY A 395 -0.24 30.67 -7.02
N TYR A 396 -0.49 30.02 -5.88
CA TYR A 396 -1.09 30.68 -4.72
C TYR A 396 -0.06 31.52 -3.96
N SER A 397 -0.48 32.71 -3.50
CA SER A 397 0.34 33.57 -2.67
C SER A 397 0.49 32.99 -1.25
N ASP A 398 1.48 33.45 -0.49
CA ASP A 398 1.69 33.04 0.90
C ASP A 398 0.46 33.32 1.77
N ARG A 399 -0.26 34.45 1.54
CA ARG A 399 -1.52 34.75 2.23
C ARG A 399 -2.61 33.72 1.95
N GLN A 400 -2.76 33.31 0.69
CA GLN A 400 -3.75 32.32 0.29
C GLN A 400 -3.36 30.92 0.83
N THR A 401 -2.09 30.56 0.71
CA THR A 401 -1.54 29.30 1.26
C THR A 401 -1.83 29.20 2.75
N LYS A 402 -1.55 30.26 3.52
CA LYS A 402 -1.81 30.31 4.95
C LYS A 402 -3.30 30.18 5.29
N ALA A 403 -4.18 30.84 4.54
CA ALA A 403 -5.63 30.73 4.75
C ALA A 403 -6.14 29.29 4.49
N ILE A 404 -5.59 28.61 3.48
CA ILE A 404 -5.90 27.21 3.18
C ILE A 404 -5.35 26.28 4.28
N GLU A 405 -4.12 26.51 4.74
CA GLU A 405 -3.53 25.76 5.86
C GLU A 405 -4.35 25.91 7.15
N GLU A 406 -4.77 27.13 7.48
CA GLU A 406 -5.64 27.40 8.63
C GLU A 406 -7.02 26.72 8.50
N TYR A 407 -7.56 26.62 7.29
CA TYR A 407 -8.79 25.86 7.05
C TYR A 407 -8.59 24.36 7.33
N ILE A 408 -7.48 23.80 6.86
CA ILE A 408 -7.16 22.37 7.04
C ILE A 408 -6.85 22.05 8.51
N MET A 409 -5.99 22.86 9.15
CA MET A 409 -5.44 22.60 10.47
C MET A 409 -6.22 23.23 11.63
N GLY A 410 -7.06 24.21 11.35
CA GLY A 410 -7.65 25.06 12.37
C GLY A 410 -6.69 26.10 12.95
N THR A 411 -7.21 26.97 13.79
CA THR A 411 -6.44 28.04 14.43
C THR A 411 -5.56 27.56 15.58
N GLY A 412 -5.84 26.38 16.14
CA GLY A 412 -5.22 25.84 17.35
C GLY A 412 -5.54 26.66 18.62
N ARG A 413 -6.49 27.59 18.55
CA ARG A 413 -6.81 28.53 19.62
C ARG A 413 -8.33 28.70 19.81
N LEU A 414 -8.75 28.89 21.05
CA LEU A 414 -10.13 29.29 21.39
C LEU A 414 -10.39 30.78 21.17
N ILE A 415 -9.35 31.59 21.27
CA ILE A 415 -9.49 33.07 21.14
C ILE A 415 -9.95 33.36 19.70
N GLY A 416 -11.10 34.06 19.63
CA GLY A 416 -11.74 34.41 18.36
C GLY A 416 -12.72 33.36 17.84
N CYS A 417 -12.94 32.26 18.56
CA CYS A 417 -13.96 31.25 18.18
C CYS A 417 -15.36 31.86 18.28
N PRO A 418 -16.13 31.94 17.18
CA PRO A 418 -17.43 32.61 17.17
C PRO A 418 -18.49 31.89 18.00
N THR A 419 -18.48 30.57 18.05
CA THR A 419 -19.49 29.72 18.68
C THR A 419 -19.14 29.34 20.11
N LEU A 420 -17.87 29.50 20.52
CA LEU A 420 -17.39 29.32 21.89
C LEU A 420 -16.68 30.60 22.38
N PRO A 421 -17.38 31.75 22.47
CA PRO A 421 -16.73 33.00 22.80
C PRO A 421 -16.19 33.00 24.24
N ALA A 422 -14.98 33.54 24.40
CA ALA A 422 -14.29 33.57 25.70
C ALA A 422 -15.09 34.29 26.80
N GLU A 423 -15.91 35.26 26.44
CA GLU A 423 -16.80 35.99 27.36
C GLU A 423 -17.84 35.05 27.96
N LYS A 424 -18.54 34.28 27.14
CA LYS A 424 -19.54 33.29 27.60
C LYS A 424 -18.90 32.23 28.53
N LEU A 425 -17.69 31.79 28.21
CA LEU A 425 -16.95 30.87 29.06
C LEU A 425 -16.53 31.51 30.40
N LYS A 426 -16.18 32.80 30.40
CA LYS A 426 -15.89 33.53 31.65
C LYS A 426 -17.11 33.66 32.53
N ASP A 427 -18.28 33.93 31.97
CA ASP A 427 -19.55 34.01 32.71
C ASP A 427 -19.91 32.67 33.36
N LEU A 428 -19.46 31.54 32.75
CA LEU A 428 -19.58 30.20 33.30
C LEU A 428 -18.49 29.84 34.33
N GLY A 429 -17.61 30.79 34.69
CA GLY A 429 -16.58 30.61 35.71
C GLY A 429 -15.19 30.25 35.22
N PHE A 430 -14.94 30.21 33.89
CA PHE A 430 -13.61 29.99 33.37
C PHE A 430 -12.74 31.23 33.46
N THR A 431 -11.71 31.21 34.28
CA THR A 431 -10.74 32.31 34.34
C THR A 431 -9.85 32.35 33.09
N SER A 432 -9.27 33.51 32.75
CA SER A 432 -8.35 33.66 31.63
C SER A 432 -7.13 32.72 31.72
N ASN A 433 -6.67 32.41 32.95
CA ASN A 433 -5.57 31.47 33.17
C ASN A 433 -6.01 30.04 32.85
N ARG A 434 -7.23 29.67 33.18
CA ARG A 434 -7.80 28.36 32.87
C ARG A 434 -7.99 28.18 31.37
N LEU A 435 -8.53 29.18 30.68
CA LEU A 435 -8.66 29.14 29.22
C LEU A 435 -7.29 28.96 28.54
N ARG A 436 -6.25 29.69 29.00
CA ARG A 436 -4.88 29.46 28.49
C ARG A 436 -4.33 28.07 28.81
N SER A 437 -4.71 27.50 29.96
CA SER A 437 -4.31 26.11 30.30
C SER A 437 -4.98 25.09 29.38
N ILE A 438 -6.26 25.30 29.04
CA ILE A 438 -6.99 24.46 28.07
C ILE A 438 -6.35 24.59 26.68
N GLU A 439 -6.06 25.83 26.22
CA GLU A 439 -5.38 26.05 24.92
C GLU A 439 -4.04 25.32 24.82
N LYS A 440 -3.26 25.30 25.91
CA LYS A 440 -2.00 24.53 25.94
C LYS A 440 -2.21 23.02 25.80
N LYS A 441 -3.37 22.52 26.25
CA LYS A 441 -3.71 21.09 26.13
C LYS A 441 -4.32 20.72 24.78
N MET A 442 -4.69 21.70 23.94
CA MET A 442 -5.25 21.43 22.62
C MET A 442 -4.27 20.72 21.69
N GLY A 443 -2.96 20.87 21.89
CA GLY A 443 -1.96 20.11 21.16
C GLY A 443 -1.94 18.61 21.51
N ASP A 444 -2.47 18.23 22.66
CA ASP A 444 -2.47 16.85 23.18
C ASP A 444 -3.80 16.12 22.94
N VAL A 445 -4.82 16.79 22.36
CA VAL A 445 -6.16 16.23 22.14
C VAL A 445 -6.59 16.41 20.68
N PHE A 446 -7.56 15.61 20.26
CA PHE A 446 -7.97 15.54 18.86
C PHE A 446 -9.29 16.27 18.56
N ASP A 447 -10.04 16.65 19.59
CA ASP A 447 -11.27 17.37 19.48
C ASP A 447 -11.50 18.32 20.67
N ILE A 448 -12.47 19.24 20.52
CA ILE A 448 -12.75 20.26 21.52
C ILE A 448 -13.44 19.68 22.76
N ARG A 449 -14.25 18.62 22.64
CA ARG A 449 -14.90 17.96 23.76
C ARG A 449 -13.86 17.36 24.70
N SER A 450 -12.85 16.71 24.13
CA SER A 450 -11.71 16.18 24.88
C SER A 450 -10.95 17.27 25.63
N ALA A 451 -10.73 18.45 25.00
CA ALA A 451 -10.08 19.58 25.66
C ALA A 451 -10.88 20.14 26.87
N PHE A 452 -12.19 19.95 26.87
CA PHE A 452 -13.08 20.32 27.96
C PHE A 452 -13.55 19.13 28.81
N SER A 453 -12.87 17.97 28.70
CA SER A 453 -13.22 16.80 29.51
C SER A 453 -13.06 17.06 31.02
N PRO A 454 -13.86 16.38 31.86
CA PRO A 454 -13.77 16.53 33.33
C PRO A 454 -12.35 16.28 33.87
N SER A 455 -11.61 15.32 33.28
CA SER A 455 -10.23 15.01 33.68
C SER A 455 -9.25 16.15 33.43
N ILE A 456 -9.39 16.89 32.33
CA ILE A 456 -8.55 18.06 32.00
C ILE A 456 -8.95 19.26 32.86
N LEU A 457 -10.25 19.47 33.09
CA LEU A 457 -10.78 20.58 33.89
C LEU A 457 -10.49 20.42 35.40
N GLY A 458 -10.47 19.18 35.89
CA GLY A 458 -10.15 18.83 37.27
C GLY A 458 -11.34 18.90 38.24
N LYS A 459 -11.37 17.95 39.22
CA LYS A 459 -12.49 17.71 40.14
C LYS A 459 -13.01 18.97 40.86
N LYS A 460 -12.09 19.78 41.41
CA LYS A 460 -12.45 21.00 42.16
C LYS A 460 -13.21 22.00 41.30
N PHE A 461 -12.87 22.13 40.04
CA PHE A 461 -13.55 23.08 39.14
C PHE A 461 -14.86 22.50 38.64
N CYS A 462 -14.88 21.24 38.22
CA CYS A 462 -16.11 20.59 37.72
C CYS A 462 -17.21 20.58 38.78
N ILE A 463 -16.91 20.15 40.00
CA ILE A 463 -17.91 20.04 41.07
C ILE A 463 -18.15 21.43 41.73
N GLY A 464 -17.08 22.14 42.11
CA GLY A 464 -17.17 23.35 42.90
C GLY A 464 -17.61 24.62 42.14
N THR A 465 -17.29 24.72 40.84
CA THR A 465 -17.60 25.89 40.03
C THR A 465 -18.69 25.61 38.99
N LEU A 466 -18.57 24.48 38.27
CA LEU A 466 -19.52 24.13 37.20
C LEU A 466 -20.79 23.44 37.74
N GLY A 467 -20.78 22.97 39.02
CA GLY A 467 -21.94 22.32 39.62
C GLY A 467 -22.19 20.87 39.13
N MET A 468 -21.18 20.21 38.61
CA MET A 468 -21.28 18.80 38.17
C MET A 468 -21.39 17.86 39.40
N SER A 469 -22.12 16.77 39.25
CA SER A 469 -22.13 15.69 40.22
C SER A 469 -20.84 14.86 40.17
N GLU A 470 -20.54 14.08 41.20
CA GLU A 470 -19.39 13.16 41.20
C GLU A 470 -19.50 12.15 40.06
N ALA A 471 -20.68 11.57 39.81
CA ALA A 471 -20.93 10.65 38.73
C ALA A 471 -20.62 11.25 37.35
N GLN A 472 -21.00 12.53 37.12
CA GLN A 472 -20.67 13.23 35.86
C GLN A 472 -19.17 13.54 35.73
N TYR A 473 -18.50 13.78 36.86
CA TYR A 473 -17.03 13.96 36.83
C TYR A 473 -16.27 12.65 36.52
N GLU A 474 -16.76 11.52 37.02
CA GLU A 474 -16.14 10.21 36.83
C GLU A 474 -16.42 9.61 35.46
N ASP A 475 -17.41 10.10 34.74
CA ASP A 475 -17.70 9.70 33.37
C ASP A 475 -16.68 10.34 32.40
N SER A 476 -15.77 9.54 31.89
CA SER A 476 -14.73 9.96 30.95
C SER A 476 -15.26 10.48 29.62
N PHE A 477 -16.50 10.15 29.26
CA PHE A 477 -17.16 10.58 28.03
C PHE A 477 -18.21 11.66 28.24
N PHE A 478 -18.31 12.23 29.47
CA PHE A 478 -19.27 13.25 29.76
C PHE A 478 -19.11 14.50 28.89
N ASP A 479 -20.19 14.90 28.20
CA ASP A 479 -20.21 16.12 27.39
C ASP A 479 -20.32 17.37 28.23
N THR A 480 -19.20 17.87 28.70
CA THR A 480 -19.12 19.09 29.53
C THR A 480 -19.64 20.32 28.79
N LEU A 481 -19.37 20.47 27.49
CA LEU A 481 -19.82 21.64 26.72
C LEU A 481 -21.34 21.60 26.52
N GLY A 482 -21.94 20.46 26.26
CA GLY A 482 -23.37 20.27 26.21
C GLY A 482 -24.03 20.57 27.57
N PHE A 483 -23.44 20.12 28.68
CA PHE A 483 -23.88 20.43 30.04
C PHE A 483 -23.84 21.95 30.33
N LEU A 484 -22.87 22.66 29.78
CA LEU A 484 -22.74 24.11 29.90
C LEU A 484 -23.69 24.90 28.99
N GLY A 485 -24.56 24.21 28.24
CA GLY A 485 -25.61 24.82 27.42
C GLY A 485 -25.17 25.23 26.02
N PHE A 486 -24.07 24.66 25.51
CA PHE A 486 -23.72 24.78 24.10
C PHE A 486 -24.41 23.67 23.28
N THR A 487 -24.95 24.04 22.15
CA THR A 487 -25.59 23.10 21.23
C THR A 487 -24.55 22.25 20.50
N PRO A 488 -24.91 21.03 20.03
CA PRO A 488 -24.01 20.23 19.23
C PRO A 488 -23.44 20.98 18.03
N THR A 489 -24.23 21.79 17.34
CA THR A 489 -23.81 22.62 16.20
C THR A 489 -22.77 23.68 16.59
N GLU A 490 -22.95 24.36 17.75
CA GLU A 490 -21.96 25.32 18.26
C GLU A 490 -20.65 24.63 18.60
N ILE A 491 -20.71 23.45 19.24
CA ILE A 491 -19.53 22.65 19.60
C ILE A 491 -18.79 22.15 18.34
N ASP A 492 -19.51 21.63 17.35
CA ASP A 492 -18.93 21.18 16.10
C ASP A 492 -18.28 22.33 15.32
N SER A 493 -18.94 23.50 15.26
CA SER A 493 -18.35 24.70 14.63
C SER A 493 -17.10 25.19 15.37
N ALA A 494 -17.09 25.09 16.70
CA ALA A 494 -15.91 25.42 17.51
C ALA A 494 -14.78 24.41 17.27
N ASN A 495 -15.13 23.14 17.12
CA ASN A 495 -14.17 22.10 16.77
C ASN A 495 -13.50 22.38 15.42
N ASP A 496 -14.29 22.67 14.38
CA ASP A 496 -13.80 23.00 13.05
C ASP A 496 -12.92 24.28 13.07
N PHE A 497 -13.28 25.28 13.87
CA PHE A 497 -12.47 26.49 14.05
C PHE A 497 -11.12 26.21 14.70
N VAL A 498 -11.09 25.36 15.74
CA VAL A 498 -9.87 25.10 16.53
C VAL A 498 -9.01 24.02 15.88
N PHE A 499 -9.62 22.95 15.42
CA PHE A 499 -8.92 21.76 14.90
C PHE A 499 -8.95 21.65 13.38
N GLY A 500 -9.65 22.57 12.68
CA GLY A 500 -9.78 22.59 11.25
C GLY A 500 -10.65 21.46 10.70
N TYR A 501 -10.84 21.51 9.40
CA TYR A 501 -11.67 20.54 8.69
C TYR A 501 -10.92 19.24 8.38
N ASN A 502 -9.58 19.20 8.50
CA ASN A 502 -8.69 18.11 8.11
C ASN A 502 -8.86 17.67 6.64
N MET A 503 -9.44 18.51 5.81
CA MET A 503 -9.66 18.33 4.37
C MET A 503 -9.39 19.66 3.66
N ILE A 504 -9.27 19.62 2.34
CA ILE A 504 -9.03 20.82 1.52
C ILE A 504 -10.27 21.26 0.72
N GLU A 505 -11.25 20.37 0.57
CA GLU A 505 -12.52 20.69 -0.10
C GLU A 505 -13.24 21.83 0.64
N GLY A 506 -13.62 22.85 -0.10
CA GLY A 506 -14.26 24.06 0.47
C GLY A 506 -13.28 25.06 1.10
N ALA A 507 -11.98 24.83 1.03
CA ALA A 507 -10.98 25.76 1.52
C ALA A 507 -11.09 27.14 0.83
N PRO A 508 -10.97 28.26 1.57
CA PRO A 508 -11.10 29.59 1.01
C PRO A 508 -10.05 29.85 -0.07
N GLU A 509 -10.45 30.53 -1.14
CA GLU A 509 -9.59 30.93 -2.25
C GLU A 509 -9.01 29.77 -3.10
N LEU A 510 -9.26 28.51 -2.74
CA LEU A 510 -8.85 27.35 -3.52
C LEU A 510 -9.73 27.20 -4.78
N LYS A 511 -9.08 26.99 -5.93
CA LYS A 511 -9.77 26.81 -7.21
C LYS A 511 -10.13 25.33 -7.40
N ASP A 512 -11.36 25.03 -7.79
CA ASP A 512 -11.86 23.65 -7.96
C ASP A 512 -10.98 22.79 -8.88
N LYS A 513 -10.44 23.38 -9.95
CA LYS A 513 -9.55 22.69 -10.88
C LYS A 513 -8.23 22.18 -10.27
N HIS A 514 -7.90 22.61 -9.06
CA HIS A 514 -6.68 22.20 -8.36
C HIS A 514 -6.96 21.16 -7.26
N LEU A 515 -8.23 20.85 -6.98
CA LEU A 515 -8.61 19.89 -5.93
C LEU A 515 -7.98 18.53 -6.11
N ALA A 516 -7.96 18.02 -7.35
CA ALA A 516 -7.41 16.69 -7.67
C ALA A 516 -5.93 16.50 -7.25
N VAL A 517 -5.14 17.59 -7.17
CA VAL A 517 -3.74 17.52 -6.70
C VAL A 517 -3.65 17.05 -5.25
N PHE A 518 -4.69 17.30 -4.46
CA PHE A 518 -4.76 17.03 -3.03
C PHE A 518 -5.63 15.82 -2.67
N ASP A 519 -6.15 15.10 -3.68
CA ASP A 519 -6.89 13.87 -3.43
C ASP A 519 -5.97 12.81 -2.80
N CYS A 520 -6.49 12.16 -1.78
CA CYS A 520 -5.78 11.13 -1.03
C CYS A 520 -6.36 9.74 -1.31
N ALA A 521 -5.74 8.69 -0.79
CA ALA A 521 -6.21 7.32 -0.92
C ALA A 521 -7.64 7.13 -0.39
N THR A 522 -7.99 7.89 0.65
CA THR A 522 -9.32 7.89 1.28
C THR A 522 -9.81 9.33 1.45
N PRO A 523 -11.13 9.57 1.57
CA PRO A 523 -11.64 10.90 1.85
C PRO A 523 -11.08 11.48 3.16
N CYS A 524 -10.64 12.73 3.12
CA CYS A 524 -10.01 13.40 4.25
C CYS A 524 -11.03 14.12 5.12
N GLY A 525 -10.80 14.13 6.45
CA GLY A 525 -11.61 14.87 7.41
C GLY A 525 -13.04 14.33 7.54
N LYS A 526 -13.85 15.03 8.35
CA LYS A 526 -15.23 14.62 8.68
C LYS A 526 -16.22 14.75 7.50
N TYR A 527 -15.95 15.69 6.60
CA TYR A 527 -16.89 16.10 5.55
C TYR A 527 -16.36 15.87 4.13
N GLY A 528 -15.12 15.43 3.99
CA GLY A 528 -14.49 15.16 2.70
C GLY A 528 -15.20 14.04 1.94
N LYS A 529 -15.28 14.20 0.63
CA LYS A 529 -15.94 13.24 -0.28
C LYS A 529 -15.01 12.77 -1.39
N ARG A 530 -13.94 13.52 -1.62
CA ARG A 530 -12.99 13.23 -2.68
C ARG A 530 -11.94 12.25 -2.22
N SER A 531 -11.64 11.29 -3.07
CA SER A 531 -10.52 10.36 -2.95
C SER A 531 -10.04 9.97 -4.35
N ILE A 532 -8.90 9.33 -4.43
CA ILE A 532 -8.40 8.74 -5.66
C ILE A 532 -9.23 7.49 -5.96
N ASP A 533 -9.78 7.40 -7.17
CA ASP A 533 -10.55 6.25 -7.60
C ASP A 533 -9.65 5.02 -7.78
N TRP A 534 -10.17 3.83 -7.48
CA TRP A 534 -9.41 2.58 -7.51
C TRP A 534 -8.70 2.28 -8.86
N PRO A 535 -9.23 2.63 -10.06
CA PRO A 535 -8.49 2.39 -11.31
C PRO A 535 -7.16 3.14 -11.39
N ALA A 536 -7.05 4.30 -10.72
CA ALA A 536 -5.81 5.07 -10.70
C ALA A 536 -4.69 4.35 -9.94
N HIS A 537 -5.02 3.62 -8.88
CA HIS A 537 -4.07 2.78 -8.15
C HIS A 537 -3.50 1.68 -9.04
N VAL A 538 -4.36 0.99 -9.80
CA VAL A 538 -3.96 -0.06 -10.75
C VAL A 538 -3.10 0.51 -11.87
N LYS A 539 -3.48 1.66 -12.45
CA LYS A 539 -2.74 2.33 -13.53
C LYS A 539 -1.36 2.84 -13.07
N MET A 540 -1.24 3.35 -11.85
CA MET A 540 0.04 3.77 -11.30
C MET A 540 0.99 2.58 -11.16
N MET A 541 0.48 1.44 -10.69
CA MET A 541 1.24 0.20 -10.61
C MET A 541 1.64 -0.29 -12.02
N ALA A 542 0.71 -0.25 -12.98
CA ALA A 542 0.95 -0.63 -14.37
C ALA A 542 2.01 0.26 -15.06
N ALA A 543 2.09 1.54 -14.70
CA ALA A 543 3.11 2.45 -15.21
C ALA A 543 4.53 2.13 -14.69
N ALA A 544 4.64 1.57 -13.49
CA ALA A 544 5.90 1.20 -12.88
C ALA A 544 6.33 -0.26 -13.20
N GLN A 545 5.38 -1.20 -13.30
CA GLN A 545 5.67 -2.64 -13.41
C GLN A 545 6.58 -3.03 -14.59
N PRO A 546 6.48 -2.42 -15.78
CA PRO A 546 7.38 -2.73 -16.90
C PRO A 546 8.85 -2.38 -16.64
N PHE A 547 9.15 -1.70 -15.54
CA PHE A 547 10.50 -1.26 -15.17
C PHE A 547 10.94 -1.79 -13.81
N ILE A 548 10.28 -2.82 -13.30
CA ILE A 548 10.65 -3.52 -12.06
C ILE A 548 10.94 -4.97 -12.38
N SER A 549 12.16 -5.43 -12.08
CA SER A 549 12.58 -6.81 -12.36
C SER A 549 11.87 -7.84 -11.48
N GLY A 550 11.61 -7.52 -10.23
CA GLY A 550 10.68 -8.25 -9.36
C GLY A 550 9.22 -7.83 -9.59
N ALA A 551 8.53 -7.46 -8.53
CA ALA A 551 7.15 -6.98 -8.58
C ALA A 551 6.93 -5.77 -7.63
N ILE A 552 5.68 -5.39 -7.43
CA ILE A 552 5.29 -4.20 -6.71
C ILE A 552 4.29 -4.58 -5.62
N SER A 553 4.61 -4.20 -4.38
CA SER A 553 3.64 -4.21 -3.29
C SER A 553 2.84 -2.92 -3.33
N LYS A 554 1.55 -3.03 -3.57
CA LYS A 554 0.63 -1.91 -3.57
C LYS A 554 -0.76 -2.34 -3.18
N THR A 555 -1.40 -1.51 -2.37
CA THR A 555 -2.79 -1.66 -1.98
C THR A 555 -3.69 -0.89 -2.94
N ILE A 556 -4.70 -1.54 -3.48
CA ILE A 556 -5.77 -0.88 -4.22
C ILE A 556 -6.84 -0.47 -3.21
N ASN A 557 -6.84 0.81 -2.83
CA ASN A 557 -7.82 1.34 -1.91
C ASN A 557 -9.19 1.46 -2.59
N MET A 558 -10.19 0.85 -1.97
CA MET A 558 -11.58 0.89 -2.44
C MET A 558 -12.47 1.55 -1.40
N PRO A 559 -13.41 2.43 -1.78
CA PRO A 559 -14.36 3.00 -0.85
C PRO A 559 -15.31 1.94 -0.30
N SER A 560 -15.85 2.15 0.90
CA SER A 560 -16.73 1.19 1.59
C SER A 560 -18.03 0.84 0.84
N ASN A 561 -18.41 1.61 -0.15
CA ASN A 561 -19.55 1.34 -1.02
C ASN A 561 -19.19 0.59 -2.31
N SER A 562 -17.95 0.13 -2.45
CA SER A 562 -17.53 -0.70 -3.59
C SER A 562 -18.26 -2.03 -3.58
N THR A 563 -18.52 -2.53 -4.77
CA THR A 563 -19.24 -3.78 -5.01
C THR A 563 -18.25 -4.94 -5.29
N VAL A 564 -18.74 -6.16 -5.27
CA VAL A 564 -17.98 -7.34 -5.72
C VAL A 564 -17.56 -7.20 -7.18
N ASP A 565 -18.38 -6.52 -7.99
CA ASP A 565 -18.09 -6.26 -9.39
C ASP A 565 -16.91 -5.31 -9.55
N ASP A 566 -16.81 -4.27 -8.72
CA ASP A 566 -15.64 -3.37 -8.70
C ASP A 566 -14.34 -4.13 -8.38
N VAL A 567 -14.38 -5.06 -7.42
CA VAL A 567 -13.23 -5.92 -7.08
C VAL A 567 -12.84 -6.79 -8.26
N ARG A 568 -13.81 -7.42 -8.91
CA ARG A 568 -13.57 -8.24 -10.10
C ARG A 568 -12.96 -7.42 -11.24
N GLU A 569 -13.46 -6.22 -11.47
CA GLU A 569 -12.93 -5.31 -12.48
C GLU A 569 -11.52 -4.83 -12.15
N ALA A 570 -11.20 -4.59 -10.87
CA ALA A 570 -9.85 -4.23 -10.45
C ALA A 570 -8.85 -5.35 -10.73
N TYR A 571 -9.21 -6.60 -10.45
CA TYR A 571 -8.37 -7.75 -10.79
C TYR A 571 -8.22 -7.93 -12.31
N ASN A 572 -9.30 -7.77 -13.06
CA ASN A 572 -9.27 -7.86 -14.53
C ASN A 572 -8.40 -6.74 -15.14
N LEU A 573 -8.56 -5.50 -14.66
CA LEU A 573 -7.73 -4.37 -15.10
C LEU A 573 -6.26 -4.61 -14.77
N SER A 574 -5.98 -5.14 -13.59
CA SER A 574 -4.61 -5.46 -13.17
C SER A 574 -3.98 -6.51 -14.09
N HIS A 575 -4.72 -7.56 -14.45
CA HIS A 575 -4.28 -8.57 -15.42
C HIS A 575 -3.99 -7.95 -16.79
N THR A 576 -4.94 -7.22 -17.36
CA THR A 576 -4.84 -6.67 -18.72
C THR A 576 -3.82 -5.54 -18.86
N THR A 577 -3.34 -4.97 -17.76
CA THR A 577 -2.28 -3.95 -17.73
C THR A 577 -0.93 -4.49 -17.29
N MET A 578 -0.71 -5.81 -17.37
CA MET A 578 0.57 -6.48 -17.13
C MET A 578 1.08 -6.34 -15.68
N ASN A 579 0.22 -6.10 -14.69
CA ASN A 579 0.63 -6.19 -13.30
C ASN A 579 0.89 -7.65 -12.91
N LYS A 580 1.88 -7.89 -12.05
CA LYS A 580 2.23 -9.26 -11.60
C LYS A 580 1.37 -9.72 -10.43
N ALA A 581 0.88 -8.78 -9.61
CA ALA A 581 0.02 -9.06 -8.47
C ALA A 581 -0.97 -7.91 -8.25
N CYS A 582 -2.05 -8.20 -7.54
CA CYS A 582 -3.05 -7.21 -7.13
C CYS A 582 -3.61 -7.59 -5.76
N ALA A 583 -3.58 -6.66 -4.82
CA ALA A 583 -4.22 -6.76 -3.52
C ALA A 583 -5.14 -5.56 -3.31
N ILE A 584 -6.33 -5.81 -2.78
CA ILE A 584 -7.32 -4.75 -2.50
C ILE A 584 -7.45 -4.52 -1.00
N TYR A 585 -7.97 -3.34 -0.65
CA TYR A 585 -8.22 -2.98 0.75
C TYR A 585 -9.42 -2.04 0.84
#